data_e45856f6f547405c3b68afc697a58f06
#
_entry.id   e45856f6f547405c3b68afc697a58f06
#
_cell.length_a   1.000
_cell.length_b   1.000
_cell.length_c   1.000
_cell.angle_alpha   90.00
_cell.angle_beta   90.00
_cell.angle_gamma   90.00
#
_symmetry.space_group_name_H-M   'P 1'
#
loop_
_entity.id
_entity.type
_entity.pdbx_description
1 polymer ?
#
loop_
_entity_poly.entity_id
_entity_poly.type
_entity_poly.pdbx_seq_one_letter_code
_entity_poly.pdbx_strand_id
1 'polypeptide(L)'
;MNASLLHGMRPTTAGAAAVSTSLRARAGPYLVCRRWALIADLIAMASLSAVTLYQAGLLRHLPDPPMRGAASDRVAASPAAYWVLHAPDAALGIVSYASTLLLATAGGADRYRTTPWLSQLFAAKLLGDGLVAVVLLREERRGGNGFCSWCLVASAAALLAAPLGLAEGIAATRVMRRARAKR
;
A
#
# COMPACT_ATOMS: atom_id res chain seq x y z
N MET A 1 -8.60 -22.54 24.59
CA MET A 1 -8.23 -21.22 24.06
C MET A 1 -8.85 -20.20 25.01
N ASN A 2 -7.99 -19.54 25.86
CA ASN A 2 -8.45 -18.79 27.01
C ASN A 2 -9.14 -17.47 26.62
N ALA A 3 -10.42 -17.33 26.96
CA ALA A 3 -11.23 -16.12 26.75
C ALA A 3 -10.65 -14.86 27.47
N SER A 4 -9.78 -15.04 28.46
CA SER A 4 -9.12 -13.95 29.18
C SER A 4 -8.10 -13.16 28.36
N LEU A 5 -7.49 -13.76 27.31
CA LEU A 5 -6.56 -13.06 26.42
C LEU A 5 -7.26 -12.05 25.48
N LEU A 6 -8.53 -12.27 25.19
CA LEU A 6 -9.32 -11.36 24.34
C LEU A 6 -9.90 -10.17 25.11
N HIS A 7 -9.96 -10.25 26.44
CA HIS A 7 -10.51 -9.16 27.26
C HIS A 7 -9.58 -7.96 27.36
N GLY A 8 -8.26 -8.19 27.28
CA GLY A 8 -7.24 -7.12 27.25
C GLY A 8 -7.08 -6.41 25.90
N MET A 9 -7.67 -6.94 24.82
CA MET A 9 -7.58 -6.38 23.47
C MET A 9 -8.78 -5.53 23.06
N ARG A 10 -9.81 -5.40 23.92
CA ARG A 10 -10.92 -4.50 23.60
C ARG A 10 -10.44 -3.04 23.74
N PRO A 11 -10.39 -2.27 22.66
CA PRO A 11 -10.10 -0.84 22.77
C PRO A 11 -11.18 -0.24 23.66
N THR A 12 -10.78 0.41 24.74
CA THR A 12 -11.73 1.22 25.51
C THR A 12 -12.28 2.28 24.58
N THR A 13 -13.56 2.61 24.68
CA THR A 13 -14.20 3.66 23.85
C THR A 13 -13.43 4.98 23.92
N ALA A 14 -12.83 5.30 25.07
CA ALA A 14 -11.95 6.44 25.28
C ALA A 14 -10.64 6.32 24.44
N GLY A 15 -10.03 5.13 24.34
CA GLY A 15 -8.84 4.91 23.52
C GLY A 15 -9.11 5.06 22.03
N ALA A 16 -10.23 4.52 21.54
CA ALA A 16 -10.63 4.66 20.14
C ALA A 16 -10.95 6.13 19.78
N ALA A 17 -11.64 6.84 20.64
CA ALA A 17 -11.93 8.27 20.47
C ALA A 17 -10.64 9.11 20.44
N ALA A 18 -9.68 8.83 21.32
CA ALA A 18 -8.39 9.52 21.34
C ALA A 18 -7.59 9.31 20.04
N VAL A 19 -7.53 8.09 19.52
CA VAL A 19 -6.90 7.79 18.21
C VAL A 19 -7.62 8.56 17.10
N SER A 20 -8.94 8.48 17.01
CA SER A 20 -9.72 9.17 16.00
C SER A 20 -9.51 10.69 16.05
N THR A 21 -9.50 11.28 17.24
CA THR A 21 -9.25 12.71 17.43
C THR A 21 -7.83 13.08 17.01
N SER A 22 -6.82 12.29 17.38
CA SER A 22 -5.43 12.53 17.02
C SER A 22 -5.19 12.47 15.51
N LEU A 23 -5.86 11.55 14.82
CA LEU A 23 -5.78 11.43 13.36
C LEU A 23 -6.51 12.57 12.62
N ARG A 24 -7.57 13.12 13.20
CA ARG A 24 -8.31 14.27 12.63
C ARG A 24 -7.66 15.61 12.95
N ALA A 25 -7.07 15.74 14.12
CA ALA A 25 -6.23 16.88 14.45
C ALA A 25 -5.08 16.91 13.41
N ARG A 26 -4.92 18.01 12.68
CA ARG A 26 -3.87 18.16 11.63
C ARG A 26 -2.45 18.21 12.19
N ALA A 27 -2.24 17.79 13.42
CA ALA A 27 -1.01 17.84 14.18
C ALA A 27 -0.29 16.47 14.14
N GLY A 28 0.94 16.48 13.62
CA GLY A 28 1.83 15.32 13.60
C GLY A 28 2.83 15.42 12.45
N PRO A 29 4.14 15.32 12.73
CA PRO A 29 5.18 15.59 11.72
C PRO A 29 5.13 14.64 10.51
N TYR A 30 4.62 13.42 10.71
CA TYR A 30 4.56 12.40 9.65
C TYR A 30 3.14 12.10 9.17
N LEU A 31 2.12 12.69 9.78
CA LEU A 31 0.73 12.39 9.47
C LEU A 31 0.35 12.85 8.05
N VAL A 32 0.93 13.94 7.57
CA VAL A 32 0.72 14.45 6.21
C VAL A 32 1.27 13.45 5.18
N CYS A 33 2.51 12.99 5.36
CA CYS A 33 3.11 11.97 4.49
C CYS A 33 2.29 10.69 4.47
N ARG A 34 1.81 10.23 5.65
CA ARG A 34 0.96 9.05 5.77
C ARG A 34 -0.37 9.20 5.03
N ARG A 35 -0.99 10.40 5.08
CA ARG A 35 -2.22 10.69 4.33
C ARG A 35 -2.00 10.66 2.82
N TRP A 36 -0.90 11.23 2.34
CA TRP A 36 -0.56 11.17 0.93
C TRP A 36 -0.25 9.74 0.46
N ALA A 37 0.46 8.94 1.28
CA ALA A 37 0.67 7.52 0.99
C ALA A 37 -0.67 6.77 0.91
N LEU A 38 -1.60 7.03 1.82
CA LEU A 38 -2.94 6.44 1.82
C LEU A 38 -3.74 6.83 0.58
N ILE A 39 -3.67 8.09 0.14
CA ILE A 39 -4.34 8.54 -1.09
C ILE A 39 -3.75 7.81 -2.31
N ALA A 40 -2.43 7.72 -2.40
CA ALA A 40 -1.75 6.99 -3.48
C ALA A 40 -2.17 5.51 -3.49
N ASP A 41 -2.24 4.89 -2.33
CA ASP A 41 -2.67 3.50 -2.15
C ASP A 41 -4.11 3.26 -2.63
N LEU A 42 -5.03 4.17 -2.29
CA LEU A 42 -6.42 4.13 -2.78
C LEU A 42 -6.51 4.29 -4.30
N ILE A 43 -5.67 5.15 -4.89
CA ILE A 43 -5.59 5.30 -6.35
C ILE A 43 -5.10 4.00 -6.99
N ALA A 44 -4.06 3.37 -6.43
CA ALA A 44 -3.56 2.09 -6.91
C ALA A 44 -4.63 0.99 -6.82
N MET A 45 -5.34 0.89 -5.70
CA MET A 45 -6.43 -0.07 -5.53
C MET A 45 -7.56 0.16 -6.52
N ALA A 46 -7.99 1.40 -6.74
CA ALA A 46 -9.03 1.72 -7.72
C ALA A 46 -8.61 1.32 -9.14
N SER A 47 -7.35 1.58 -9.49
CA SER A 47 -6.79 1.19 -10.79
C SER A 47 -6.76 -0.33 -10.97
N LEU A 48 -6.22 -1.06 -9.99
CA LEU A 48 -6.19 -2.53 -10.03
C LEU A 48 -7.58 -3.16 -9.96
N SER A 49 -8.56 -2.49 -9.37
CA SER A 49 -9.95 -2.97 -9.37
C SER A 49 -10.51 -3.02 -10.78
N ALA A 50 -10.22 -2.02 -11.63
CA ALA A 50 -10.63 -2.06 -13.04
C ALA A 50 -9.98 -3.24 -13.78
N VAL A 51 -8.69 -3.48 -13.57
CA VAL A 51 -7.96 -4.63 -14.15
C VAL A 51 -8.54 -5.95 -13.64
N THR A 52 -8.84 -6.06 -12.35
CA THR A 52 -9.44 -7.26 -11.75
C THR A 52 -10.82 -7.56 -12.35
N LEU A 53 -11.66 -6.53 -12.56
CA LEU A 53 -12.96 -6.71 -13.21
C LEU A 53 -12.82 -7.23 -14.65
N TYR A 54 -11.80 -6.78 -15.37
CA TYR A 54 -11.48 -7.31 -16.70
C TYR A 54 -10.99 -8.77 -16.62
N GLN A 55 -10.04 -9.07 -15.72
CA GLN A 55 -9.51 -10.43 -15.52
C GLN A 55 -10.58 -11.42 -15.04
N ALA A 56 -11.60 -10.93 -14.31
CA ALA A 56 -12.76 -11.72 -13.90
C ALA A 56 -13.85 -11.87 -15.00
N GLY A 57 -13.64 -11.28 -16.18
CA GLY A 57 -14.59 -11.35 -17.29
C GLY A 57 -15.83 -10.46 -17.16
N LEU A 58 -15.86 -9.56 -16.18
CA LEU A 58 -16.97 -8.61 -15.97
C LEU A 58 -16.86 -7.40 -16.92
N LEU A 59 -15.65 -7.03 -17.30
CA LEU A 59 -15.40 -6.03 -18.33
C LEU A 59 -14.88 -6.70 -19.61
N ARG A 60 -15.35 -6.26 -20.75
CA ARG A 60 -14.90 -6.76 -22.06
C ARG A 60 -13.64 -6.06 -22.55
N HIS A 61 -13.45 -4.81 -22.17
CA HIS A 61 -12.34 -3.96 -22.54
C HIS A 61 -11.96 -3.02 -21.39
N LEU A 62 -10.65 -2.76 -21.25
CA LEU A 62 -10.11 -1.71 -20.39
C LEU A 62 -9.98 -0.43 -21.23
N PRO A 63 -10.61 0.69 -20.85
CA PRO A 63 -10.47 1.94 -21.57
C PRO A 63 -9.02 2.45 -21.44
N ASP A 64 -8.31 2.47 -22.54
CA ASP A 64 -6.97 3.05 -22.62
C ASP A 64 -7.03 4.49 -23.12
N PRO A 65 -6.19 5.37 -22.59
CA PRO A 65 -6.00 6.70 -23.16
C PRO A 65 -5.39 6.57 -24.57
N PRO A 66 -5.61 7.56 -25.48
CA PRO A 66 -5.12 7.52 -26.85
C PRO A 66 -3.58 7.73 -26.91
N MET A 67 -2.83 6.85 -26.27
CA MET A 67 -1.36 6.85 -26.22
C MET A 67 -0.81 5.68 -27.06
N ARG A 68 0.29 5.96 -27.79
CA ARG A 68 0.96 4.92 -28.59
C ARG A 68 1.50 3.84 -27.64
N GLY A 69 1.17 2.57 -27.93
CA GLY A 69 1.63 1.43 -27.16
C GLY A 69 0.75 1.07 -25.94
N ALA A 70 -0.32 1.80 -25.65
CA ALA A 70 -1.31 1.39 -24.67
C ALA A 70 -2.05 0.15 -25.18
N ALA A 71 -2.02 -0.93 -24.41
CA ALA A 71 -2.59 -2.23 -24.77
C ALA A 71 -2.99 -2.99 -23.49
N SER A 72 -3.78 -2.34 -22.62
CA SER A 72 -4.13 -2.85 -21.28
C SER A 72 -4.78 -4.22 -21.34
N ASP A 73 -5.69 -4.47 -22.29
CA ASP A 73 -6.35 -5.77 -22.47
C ASP A 73 -5.32 -6.89 -22.73
N ARG A 74 -4.36 -6.64 -23.62
CA ARG A 74 -3.34 -7.62 -23.98
C ARG A 74 -2.39 -7.94 -22.82
N VAL A 75 -1.98 -6.91 -22.09
CA VAL A 75 -1.09 -7.06 -20.93
C VAL A 75 -1.82 -7.77 -19.80
N ALA A 76 -3.04 -7.36 -19.45
CA ALA A 76 -3.84 -7.94 -18.40
C ALA A 76 -4.28 -9.40 -18.67
N ALA A 77 -4.37 -9.81 -19.94
CA ALA A 77 -4.64 -11.18 -20.35
C ALA A 77 -3.37 -12.02 -20.60
N SER A 78 -2.18 -11.46 -20.39
CA SER A 78 -0.92 -12.17 -20.66
C SER A 78 -0.67 -13.29 -19.64
N PRO A 79 0.10 -14.34 -19.98
CA PRO A 79 0.49 -15.38 -19.02
C PRO A 79 1.22 -14.84 -17.79
N ALA A 80 1.94 -13.73 -17.93
CA ALA A 80 2.64 -13.07 -16.84
C ALA A 80 1.69 -12.54 -15.75
N ALA A 81 0.47 -12.11 -16.14
CA ALA A 81 -0.54 -11.60 -15.22
C ALA A 81 -1.18 -12.69 -14.33
N TYR A 82 -0.89 -13.97 -14.59
CA TYR A 82 -1.39 -15.11 -13.82
C TYR A 82 -0.27 -15.98 -13.26
N TRP A 83 0.95 -15.47 -13.24
CA TRP A 83 2.12 -16.24 -12.86
C TRP A 83 2.12 -16.67 -11.39
N VAL A 84 1.62 -15.84 -10.49
CA VAL A 84 1.59 -16.15 -9.05
C VAL A 84 0.32 -16.94 -8.74
N LEU A 85 0.48 -18.20 -8.30
CA LEU A 85 -0.61 -19.11 -7.91
C LEU A 85 -1.73 -19.29 -8.97
N HIS A 86 -1.47 -19.00 -10.25
CA HIS A 86 -2.49 -18.94 -11.30
C HIS A 86 -3.64 -17.97 -10.97
N ALA A 87 -3.40 -17.03 -10.05
CA ALA A 87 -4.36 -16.01 -9.66
C ALA A 87 -4.10 -14.71 -10.42
N PRO A 88 -5.14 -13.90 -10.68
CA PRO A 88 -4.99 -12.58 -11.27
C PRO A 88 -4.06 -11.70 -10.42
N ASP A 89 -3.00 -11.18 -11.01
CA ASP A 89 -2.00 -10.34 -10.34
C ASP A 89 -2.60 -9.05 -9.78
N ALA A 90 -3.59 -8.48 -10.48
CA ALA A 90 -4.30 -7.28 -10.02
C ALA A 90 -5.07 -7.54 -8.71
N ALA A 91 -5.71 -8.71 -8.57
CA ALA A 91 -6.39 -9.08 -7.34
C ALA A 91 -5.40 -9.25 -6.17
N LEU A 92 -4.24 -9.86 -6.41
CA LEU A 92 -3.16 -9.98 -5.42
C LEU A 92 -2.61 -8.60 -5.04
N GLY A 93 -2.49 -7.69 -6.01
CA GLY A 93 -2.12 -6.31 -5.78
C GLY A 93 -3.10 -5.58 -4.86
N ILE A 94 -4.40 -5.76 -5.05
CA ILE A 94 -5.43 -5.18 -4.16
C ILE A 94 -5.25 -5.68 -2.72
N VAL A 95 -5.02 -6.98 -2.51
CA VAL A 95 -4.77 -7.53 -1.18
C VAL A 95 -3.51 -6.93 -0.56
N SER A 96 -2.44 -6.76 -1.36
CA SER A 96 -1.22 -6.10 -0.93
C SER A 96 -1.49 -4.66 -0.48
N TYR A 97 -2.15 -3.84 -1.28
CA TYR A 97 -2.47 -2.45 -0.95
C TYR A 97 -3.48 -2.33 0.21
N ALA A 98 -4.44 -3.27 0.34
CA ALA A 98 -5.32 -3.31 1.50
C ALA A 98 -4.54 -3.48 2.81
N SER A 99 -3.47 -4.29 2.82
CA SER A 99 -2.59 -4.41 3.98
C SER A 99 -1.82 -3.11 4.28
N THR A 100 -1.40 -2.38 3.26
CA THR A 100 -0.77 -1.05 3.40
C THR A 100 -1.76 -0.04 3.98
N LEU A 101 -3.02 -0.06 3.50
CA LEU A 101 -4.09 0.77 4.02
C LEU A 101 -4.33 0.53 5.52
N LEU A 102 -4.38 -0.74 5.94
CA LEU A 102 -4.50 -1.10 7.35
C LEU A 102 -3.32 -0.57 8.17
N LEU A 103 -2.09 -0.72 7.68
CA LEU A 103 -0.90 -0.19 8.33
C LEU A 103 -0.89 1.35 8.38
N ALA A 104 -1.38 2.01 7.34
CA ALA A 104 -1.47 3.47 7.29
C ALA A 104 -2.46 4.03 8.30
N THR A 105 -3.57 3.34 8.55
CA THR A 105 -4.63 3.77 9.46
C THR A 105 -4.40 3.33 10.92
N ALA A 106 -3.57 2.32 11.14
CA ALA A 106 -3.28 1.81 12.46
C ALA A 106 -2.43 2.79 13.30
N GLY A 107 -2.79 2.93 14.57
CA GLY A 107 -2.11 3.78 15.54
C GLY A 107 -2.44 5.28 15.40
N GLY A 108 -2.06 6.05 16.43
CA GLY A 108 -2.27 7.50 16.49
C GLY A 108 -1.27 8.30 15.64
N ALA A 109 -1.37 9.62 15.72
CA ALA A 109 -0.49 10.55 14.99
C ALA A 109 0.99 10.39 15.39
N ASP A 110 1.26 10.08 16.65
CA ASP A 110 2.61 9.96 17.24
C ASP A 110 3.08 8.50 17.37
N ARG A 111 2.53 7.57 16.57
CA ARG A 111 2.85 6.14 16.64
C ARG A 111 4.35 5.83 16.49
N TYR A 112 5.13 6.69 15.82
CA TYR A 112 6.57 6.54 15.72
C TYR A 112 7.29 6.57 17.07
N ARG A 113 6.64 7.14 18.12
CA ARG A 113 7.12 7.14 19.52
C ARG A 113 6.47 6.05 20.35
N THR A 114 5.16 5.84 20.23
CA THR A 114 4.37 4.92 21.06
C THR A 114 4.47 3.48 20.59
N THR A 115 4.45 3.26 19.28
CA THR A 115 4.51 1.93 18.63
C THR A 115 5.46 1.96 17.43
N PRO A 116 6.77 2.17 17.67
CA PRO A 116 7.74 2.42 16.59
C PRO A 116 7.87 1.27 15.59
N TRP A 117 7.62 0.03 16.01
CA TRP A 117 7.62 -1.14 15.11
C TRP A 117 6.56 -1.02 14.01
N LEU A 118 5.41 -0.42 14.31
CA LEU A 118 4.33 -0.23 13.34
C LEU A 118 4.73 0.75 12.23
N SER A 119 5.41 1.84 12.60
CA SER A 119 5.97 2.80 11.63
C SER A 119 7.06 2.18 10.76
N GLN A 120 7.88 1.28 11.32
CA GLN A 120 8.88 0.55 10.55
C GLN A 120 8.25 -0.44 9.58
N LEU A 121 7.24 -1.19 10.03
CA LEU A 121 6.52 -2.13 9.19
C LEU A 121 5.81 -1.41 8.03
N PHE A 122 5.19 -0.26 8.30
CA PHE A 122 4.59 0.58 7.27
C PHE A 122 5.62 1.07 6.24
N ALA A 123 6.76 1.58 6.70
CA ALA A 123 7.84 2.02 5.80
C ALA A 123 8.40 0.86 4.95
N ALA A 124 8.66 -0.29 5.57
CA ALA A 124 9.14 -1.49 4.88
C ALA A 124 8.12 -1.98 3.84
N LYS A 125 6.83 -1.94 4.16
CA LYS A 125 5.76 -2.33 3.24
C LYS A 125 5.69 -1.41 2.03
N LEU A 126 5.70 -0.08 2.22
CA LEU A 126 5.69 0.87 1.11
C LEU A 126 6.93 0.73 0.20
N LEU A 127 8.11 0.48 0.78
CA LEU A 127 9.31 0.21 0.00
C LEU A 127 9.20 -1.10 -0.79
N GLY A 128 8.63 -2.13 -0.17
CA GLY A 128 8.35 -3.40 -0.83
C GLY A 128 7.39 -3.24 -2.02
N ASP A 129 6.30 -2.51 -1.84
CA ASP A 129 5.34 -2.22 -2.92
C ASP A 129 6.00 -1.43 -4.06
N GLY A 130 6.82 -0.42 -3.72
CA GLY A 130 7.59 0.32 -4.72
C GLY A 130 8.59 -0.55 -5.48
N LEU A 131 9.26 -1.48 -4.81
CA LEU A 131 10.18 -2.43 -5.45
C LEU A 131 9.44 -3.39 -6.39
N VAL A 132 8.31 -3.94 -5.96
CA VAL A 132 7.45 -4.79 -6.80
C VAL A 132 6.98 -4.01 -8.02
N ALA A 133 6.58 -2.75 -7.87
CA ALA A 133 6.19 -1.89 -8.99
C ALA A 133 7.32 -1.72 -10.01
N VAL A 134 8.58 -1.53 -9.56
CA VAL A 134 9.74 -1.47 -10.45
C VAL A 134 9.95 -2.77 -11.21
N VAL A 135 9.82 -3.92 -10.53
CA VAL A 135 9.96 -5.24 -11.16
C VAL A 135 8.89 -5.44 -12.23
N LEU A 136 7.63 -5.18 -11.89
CA LEU A 136 6.51 -5.34 -12.83
C LEU A 136 6.65 -4.43 -14.06
N LEU A 137 7.03 -3.17 -13.88
CA LEU A 137 7.28 -2.25 -14.98
C LEU A 137 8.44 -2.70 -15.90
N ARG A 138 9.47 -3.35 -15.34
CA ARG A 138 10.57 -3.91 -16.12
C ARG A 138 10.12 -5.13 -16.95
N GLU A 139 9.35 -6.02 -16.32
CA GLU A 139 8.85 -7.21 -17.04
C GLU A 139 7.87 -6.82 -18.14
N GLU A 140 7.00 -5.84 -17.91
CA GLU A 140 6.09 -5.30 -18.92
C GLU A 140 6.85 -4.73 -20.13
N ARG A 141 7.91 -3.97 -19.88
CA ARG A 141 8.78 -3.44 -20.95
C ARG A 141 9.51 -4.54 -21.73
N ARG A 142 9.91 -5.62 -21.06
CA ARG A 142 10.60 -6.76 -21.71
C ARG A 142 9.65 -7.60 -22.55
N GLY A 143 8.39 -7.67 -22.18
CA GLY A 143 7.38 -8.46 -22.86
C GLY A 143 7.02 -7.97 -24.26
N GLY A 144 7.35 -6.72 -24.62
CA GLY A 144 7.13 -6.17 -25.97
C GLY A 144 5.66 -6.05 -26.42
N ASN A 145 4.72 -6.35 -25.55
CA ASN A 145 3.28 -6.40 -25.84
C ASN A 145 2.55 -5.06 -25.71
N GLY A 146 3.29 -3.97 -25.54
CA GLY A 146 2.74 -2.68 -25.13
C GLY A 146 2.74 -2.51 -23.62
N PHE A 147 2.01 -1.55 -23.09
CA PHE A 147 1.90 -1.31 -21.65
C PHE A 147 0.45 -1.21 -21.20
N CYS A 148 0.20 -1.59 -19.96
CA CYS A 148 -1.10 -1.44 -19.31
C CYS A 148 -1.16 -0.06 -18.64
N SER A 149 -2.03 0.82 -19.11
CA SER A 149 -2.18 2.17 -18.55
C SER A 149 -2.64 2.14 -17.08
N TRP A 150 -3.50 1.22 -16.72
CA TRP A 150 -3.97 1.01 -15.36
C TRP A 150 -2.87 0.48 -14.43
N CYS A 151 -2.10 -0.49 -14.90
CA CYS A 151 -0.96 -1.01 -14.15
C CYS A 151 0.11 0.08 -13.95
N LEU A 152 0.30 0.95 -14.95
CA LEU A 152 1.21 2.09 -14.85
C LEU A 152 0.77 3.09 -13.77
N VAL A 153 -0.54 3.39 -13.69
CA VAL A 153 -1.11 4.25 -12.63
C VAL A 153 -0.87 3.65 -11.26
N ALA A 154 -1.16 2.36 -11.07
CA ALA A 154 -0.91 1.66 -9.80
C ALA A 154 0.57 1.67 -9.42
N SER A 155 1.45 1.39 -10.38
CA SER A 155 2.90 1.39 -10.17
C SER A 155 3.44 2.79 -9.84
N ALA A 156 2.97 3.82 -10.53
CA ALA A 156 3.32 5.21 -10.25
C ALA A 156 2.88 5.62 -8.84
N ALA A 157 1.67 5.25 -8.43
CA ALA A 157 1.17 5.51 -7.09
C ALA A 157 2.04 4.83 -6.01
N ALA A 158 2.43 3.56 -6.20
CA ALA A 158 3.32 2.84 -5.29
C ALA A 158 4.71 3.48 -5.19
N LEU A 159 5.28 3.90 -6.33
CA LEU A 159 6.59 4.57 -6.37
C LEU A 159 6.57 5.92 -5.67
N LEU A 160 5.47 6.69 -5.81
CA LEU A 160 5.28 7.96 -5.12
C LEU A 160 5.04 7.77 -3.61
N ALA A 161 4.38 6.68 -3.22
CA ALA A 161 4.13 6.36 -1.81
C ALA A 161 5.40 5.89 -1.07
N ALA A 162 6.29 5.19 -1.75
CA ALA A 162 7.48 4.57 -1.13
C ALA A 162 8.33 5.55 -0.28
N PRO A 163 8.71 6.75 -0.75
CA PRO A 163 9.48 7.70 0.05
C PRO A 163 8.70 8.31 1.22
N LEU A 164 7.37 8.34 1.15
CA LEU A 164 6.53 8.97 2.17
C LEU A 164 6.57 8.22 3.51
N GLY A 165 6.75 6.90 3.49
CA GLY A 165 6.90 6.09 4.70
C GLY A 165 8.27 6.18 5.36
N LEU A 166 9.32 6.51 4.59
CA LEU A 166 10.70 6.50 5.06
C LEU A 166 10.96 7.47 6.21
N ALA A 167 10.41 8.68 6.14
CA ALA A 167 10.63 9.70 7.17
C ALA A 167 10.11 9.22 8.54
N GLU A 168 8.92 8.62 8.59
CA GLU A 168 8.34 8.06 9.79
C GLU A 168 9.13 6.84 10.29
N GLY A 169 9.53 5.93 9.38
CA GLY A 169 10.33 4.75 9.70
C GLY A 169 11.70 5.09 10.27
N ILE A 170 12.40 6.09 9.70
CA ILE A 170 13.69 6.57 10.20
C ILE A 170 13.53 7.17 11.60
N ALA A 171 12.49 7.97 11.83
CA ALA A 171 12.21 8.54 13.14
C ALA A 171 11.95 7.46 14.19
N ALA A 172 11.18 6.43 13.85
CA ALA A 172 10.91 5.28 14.69
C ALA A 172 12.21 4.53 15.05
N THR A 173 13.10 4.31 14.08
CA THR A 173 14.41 3.68 14.29
C THR A 173 15.26 4.48 15.29
N ARG A 174 15.27 5.81 15.18
CA ARG A 174 16.01 6.68 16.11
C ARG A 174 15.48 6.57 17.54
N VAL A 175 14.15 6.50 17.71
CA VAL A 175 13.52 6.32 19.03
C VAL A 175 13.93 4.98 19.63
N MET A 176 13.87 3.89 18.87
CA MET A 176 14.25 2.55 19.35
C MET A 176 15.73 2.46 19.74
N ARG A 177 16.63 3.04 18.93
CA ARG A 177 18.06 3.07 19.23
C ARG A 177 18.35 3.82 20.54
N ARG A 178 17.70 4.98 20.76
CA ARG A 178 17.84 5.75 22.01
C ARG A 178 17.32 4.99 23.23
N ALA A 179 16.22 4.25 23.09
CA ALA A 179 15.68 3.42 24.16
C ALA A 179 16.62 2.26 24.53
N ARG A 180 17.32 1.65 23.54
CA ARG A 180 18.32 0.60 23.77
C ARG A 180 19.58 1.13 24.44
N ALA A 181 20.03 2.33 24.09
CA ALA A 181 21.25 2.94 24.67
C ALA A 181 21.09 3.38 26.13
N LYS A 182 19.85 3.41 26.65
CA LYS A 182 19.55 3.77 28.05
C LYS A 182 19.37 2.55 28.97
N ARG A 183 19.43 1.35 28.40
CA ARG A 183 19.39 0.08 29.16
C ARG A 183 20.78 -0.49 29.35
#